data_d34ba06fc18c475464a08911539625d8
#
_entry.id   d34ba06fc18c475464a08911539625d8
#
_cell.length_a   1.000
_cell.length_b   1.000
_cell.length_c   1.000
_cell.angle_alpha   90.00
_cell.angle_beta   90.00
_cell.angle_gamma   90.00
#
_symmetry.space_group_name_H-M   'P 1'
#
loop_
_entity.id
_entity.type
_entity.pdbx_description
1 polymer ?
#
loop_
_entity_poly.entity_id
_entity_poly.type
_entity_poly.pdbx_seq_one_letter_code
_entity_poly.pdbx_strand_id
1 'polypeptide(L)'
;MKLKGGVNGIGYNTISNNILFKDFEQNILSEIASNFVEEIWPAHTCSNCENLKHKFHIIISGRLKVFQTDKETGREFTLFLLTKNDFFDVISLVDGCNHKIYYESLEEVKMLSTATFTMRKWLKTYPKLNERLLSYIGKQLLRVEDYAVNHTFFEIPARLARLILENLNHKSQKLEYINDLSNEEIANLIGSTRAVVNRHFQDFKKEGILKISRKKMEVINLPLLLKKATNE
;
A
#
# COMPACT_ATOMS: atom_id res chain seq x y z
N MET A 1 -9.99 -11.90 19.80
CA MET A 1 -9.07 -12.42 18.78
C MET A 1 -9.22 -13.95 18.71
N LYS A 2 -9.93 -14.50 17.72
CA LYS A 2 -10.08 -15.94 17.57
C LYS A 2 -9.01 -16.44 16.59
N LEU A 3 -8.00 -17.10 17.13
CA LEU A 3 -7.04 -17.86 16.34
C LEU A 3 -7.75 -19.10 15.83
N LYS A 4 -8.06 -19.17 14.54
CA LYS A 4 -8.46 -20.42 13.87
C LYS A 4 -7.19 -20.98 13.22
N GLY A 5 -6.70 -22.10 13.75
CA GLY A 5 -5.59 -22.82 13.17
C GLY A 5 -5.94 -23.40 11.80
N GLY A 6 -5.01 -23.24 10.86
CA GLY A 6 -5.09 -23.75 9.49
C GLY A 6 -5.62 -22.70 8.50
N VAL A 7 -4.88 -22.51 7.40
CA VAL A 7 -5.26 -21.59 6.32
C VAL A 7 -6.44 -22.22 5.56
N ASN A 8 -7.58 -21.54 5.56
CA ASN A 8 -8.74 -21.90 4.72
C ASN A 8 -8.33 -21.84 3.22
N GLY A 9 -9.13 -22.42 2.31
CA GLY A 9 -8.84 -22.42 0.87
C GLY A 9 -8.49 -21.04 0.27
N ILE A 10 -9.00 -19.94 0.84
CA ILE A 10 -8.67 -18.55 0.45
C ILE A 10 -7.21 -18.22 0.79
N GLY A 11 -6.73 -18.61 1.96
CA GLY A 11 -5.35 -18.37 2.37
C GLY A 11 -4.35 -19.14 1.53
N TYR A 12 -4.62 -20.41 1.22
CA TYR A 12 -3.79 -21.21 0.30
C TYR A 12 -3.72 -20.58 -1.08
N ASN A 13 -4.87 -20.18 -1.65
CA ASN A 13 -4.94 -19.49 -2.94
C ASN A 13 -4.18 -18.15 -2.94
N THR A 14 -4.22 -17.42 -1.83
CA THR A 14 -3.45 -16.18 -1.70
C THR A 14 -1.95 -16.47 -1.75
N ILE A 15 -1.46 -17.48 -1.04
CA ILE A 15 -0.05 -17.84 -1.02
C ILE A 15 0.39 -18.36 -2.39
N SER A 16 -0.34 -19.30 -2.98
CA SER A 16 0.03 -19.90 -4.28
C SER A 16 0.07 -18.89 -5.44
N ASN A 17 -0.75 -17.84 -5.37
CA ASN A 17 -0.77 -16.79 -6.38
C ASN A 17 0.11 -15.57 -6.01
N ASN A 18 0.70 -15.56 -4.81
CA ASN A 18 1.53 -14.45 -4.38
C ASN A 18 2.90 -14.50 -5.05
N ILE A 19 3.43 -13.32 -5.41
CA ILE A 19 4.70 -13.19 -6.15
C ILE A 19 5.87 -13.87 -5.44
N LEU A 20 5.88 -13.94 -4.11
CA LEU A 20 6.94 -14.61 -3.36
C LEU A 20 6.92 -16.12 -3.54
N PHE A 21 5.74 -16.73 -3.58
CA PHE A 21 5.57 -18.17 -3.47
C PHE A 21 5.11 -18.85 -4.77
N LYS A 22 4.70 -18.07 -5.79
CA LYS A 22 4.30 -18.66 -7.07
C LYS A 22 5.42 -19.53 -7.64
N ASP A 23 5.08 -20.59 -8.34
CA ASP A 23 5.99 -21.55 -8.96
C ASP A 23 6.78 -22.44 -7.96
N PHE A 24 6.41 -22.44 -6.68
CA PHE A 24 6.86 -23.49 -5.76
C PHE A 24 6.03 -24.77 -5.97
N GLU A 25 6.63 -25.91 -5.71
CA GLU A 25 5.93 -27.18 -5.74
C GLU A 25 4.81 -27.24 -4.71
N GLN A 26 3.75 -27.99 -5.04
CA GLN A 26 2.52 -28.02 -4.24
C GLN A 26 2.75 -28.51 -2.78
N ASN A 27 3.68 -29.45 -2.58
CA ASN A 27 4.08 -29.93 -1.25
C ASN A 27 4.71 -28.79 -0.42
N ILE A 28 5.61 -28.00 -1.01
CA ILE A 28 6.27 -26.86 -0.36
C ILE A 28 5.24 -25.75 -0.08
N LEU A 29 4.36 -25.46 -1.05
CA LEU A 29 3.27 -24.49 -0.86
C LEU A 29 2.35 -24.88 0.30
N SER A 30 2.03 -26.16 0.42
CA SER A 30 1.19 -26.64 1.51
C SER A 30 1.87 -26.52 2.87
N GLU A 31 3.16 -26.81 2.95
CA GLU A 31 3.96 -26.64 4.15
C GLU A 31 4.03 -25.15 4.54
N ILE A 32 4.36 -24.28 3.59
CA ILE A 32 4.40 -22.82 3.81
C ILE A 32 3.04 -22.31 4.29
N ALA A 33 1.96 -22.69 3.59
CA ALA A 33 0.61 -22.25 3.92
C ALA A 33 0.18 -22.67 5.33
N SER A 34 0.55 -23.86 5.79
CA SER A 34 0.20 -24.35 7.14
C SER A 34 0.82 -23.51 8.27
N ASN A 35 1.85 -22.72 7.98
CA ASN A 35 2.52 -21.84 8.93
C ASN A 35 1.96 -20.41 8.95
N PHE A 36 0.99 -20.11 8.11
CA PHE A 36 0.30 -18.82 8.14
C PHE A 36 -0.99 -18.89 8.94
N VAL A 37 -1.36 -17.78 9.55
CA VAL A 37 -2.61 -17.60 10.28
C VAL A 37 -3.34 -16.40 9.67
N GLU A 38 -4.64 -16.52 9.50
CA GLU A 38 -5.47 -15.42 9.03
C GLU A 38 -5.73 -14.43 10.17
N GLU A 39 -5.49 -13.15 9.92
CA GLU A 39 -5.79 -12.04 10.81
C GLU A 39 -6.73 -11.06 10.13
N ILE A 40 -7.64 -10.48 10.91
CA ILE A 40 -8.58 -9.46 10.44
C ILE A 40 -8.42 -8.23 11.30
N TRP A 41 -8.16 -7.10 10.65
CA TRP A 41 -8.17 -5.80 11.28
C TRP A 41 -9.44 -5.06 10.89
N PRO A 42 -10.28 -4.67 11.85
CA PRO A 42 -11.38 -3.75 11.59
C PRO A 42 -10.88 -2.43 10.98
N ALA A 43 -11.76 -1.71 10.31
CA ALA A 43 -11.45 -0.36 9.82
C ALA A 43 -10.91 0.52 10.96
N HIS A 44 -9.95 1.40 10.63
CA HIS A 44 -9.31 2.33 11.56
C HIS A 44 -8.53 1.67 12.71
N THR A 45 -8.09 0.42 12.52
CA THR A 45 -7.13 -0.21 13.44
C THR A 45 -5.74 0.33 13.15
N CYS A 46 -5.12 0.93 14.17
CA CYS A 46 -3.77 1.48 14.08
C CYS A 46 -2.78 0.65 14.90
N SER A 47 -1.59 0.41 14.36
CA SER A 47 -0.48 -0.23 15.05
C SER A 47 0.85 0.38 14.61
N ASN A 48 1.91 0.12 15.37
CA ASN A 48 3.26 0.55 15.02
C ASN A 48 4.15 -0.66 14.67
N CYS A 49 5.29 -0.40 14.06
CA CYS A 49 6.26 -1.41 13.69
C CYS A 49 6.71 -2.25 14.90
N GLU A 50 6.87 -1.66 16.09
CA GLU A 50 7.33 -2.36 17.28
C GLU A 50 6.39 -3.51 17.69
N ASN A 51 5.08 -3.30 17.56
CA ASN A 51 4.09 -4.33 17.86
C ASN A 51 4.06 -5.45 16.80
N LEU A 52 4.53 -5.17 15.58
CA LEU A 52 4.41 -6.05 14.41
C LEU A 52 5.71 -6.77 14.05
N LYS A 53 6.85 -6.31 14.51
CA LYS A 53 8.22 -6.78 14.13
C LYS A 53 8.48 -8.29 14.23
N HIS A 54 7.65 -9.00 14.98
CA HIS A 54 7.78 -10.45 15.13
C HIS A 54 6.95 -11.26 14.14
N LYS A 55 6.18 -10.57 13.26
CA LYS A 55 5.33 -11.20 12.27
C LYS A 55 5.61 -10.62 10.89
N PHE A 56 5.57 -11.46 9.89
CA PHE A 56 5.52 -11.09 8.48
C PHE A 56 4.09 -11.22 7.99
N HIS A 57 3.61 -10.23 7.26
CA HIS A 57 2.22 -10.14 6.85
C HIS A 57 2.07 -10.02 5.33
N ILE A 58 1.03 -10.65 4.80
CA ILE A 58 0.60 -10.54 3.40
C ILE A 58 -0.86 -10.08 3.38
N ILE A 59 -1.17 -9.03 2.64
CA ILE A 59 -2.54 -8.52 2.54
C ILE A 59 -3.35 -9.39 1.58
N ILE A 60 -4.49 -9.90 2.04
CA ILE A 60 -5.48 -10.63 1.24
C ILE A 60 -6.46 -9.66 0.58
N SER A 61 -6.96 -8.71 1.36
CA SER A 61 -7.93 -7.69 0.92
C SER A 61 -7.93 -6.48 1.84
N GLY A 62 -8.47 -5.38 1.35
CA GLY A 62 -8.47 -4.10 2.04
C GLY A 62 -7.23 -3.27 1.75
N ARG A 63 -7.19 -2.06 2.34
CA ARG A 63 -6.09 -1.10 2.16
C ARG A 63 -5.49 -0.73 3.51
N LEU A 64 -4.16 -0.81 3.57
CA LEU A 64 -3.37 -0.48 4.75
C LEU A 64 -2.53 0.77 4.44
N LYS A 65 -2.77 1.85 5.18
CA LYS A 65 -1.97 3.07 5.13
C LYS A 65 -0.70 2.86 5.95
N VAL A 66 0.47 3.17 5.37
CA VAL A 66 1.77 3.21 6.03
C VAL A 66 2.20 4.65 6.15
N PHE A 67 2.38 5.16 7.36
CA PHE A 67 2.61 6.57 7.58
C PHE A 67 3.59 6.87 8.71
N GLN A 68 4.10 8.08 8.70
CA GLN A 68 4.82 8.69 9.82
C GLN A 68 4.07 9.92 10.31
N THR A 69 4.27 10.26 11.58
CA THR A 69 3.71 11.46 12.21
C THR A 69 4.83 12.32 12.73
N ASP A 70 4.82 13.57 12.38
CA ASP A 70 5.67 14.58 13.00
C ASP A 70 5.22 14.82 14.44
N LYS A 71 6.14 14.68 15.38
CA LYS A 71 5.83 14.74 16.82
C LYS A 71 5.47 16.13 17.31
N GLU A 72 5.96 17.18 16.65
CA GLU A 72 5.77 18.56 17.07
C GLU A 72 4.45 19.12 16.52
N THR A 73 4.18 18.85 15.25
CA THR A 73 3.02 19.39 14.54
C THR A 73 1.82 18.46 14.48
N GLY A 74 2.01 17.17 14.80
CA GLY A 74 1.01 16.12 14.61
C GLY A 74 0.69 15.82 13.14
N ARG A 75 1.43 16.40 12.20
CA ARG A 75 1.20 16.22 10.77
C ARG A 75 1.56 14.81 10.34
N GLU A 76 0.67 14.18 9.63
CA GLU A 76 0.90 12.86 9.04
C GLU A 76 1.47 12.96 7.63
N PHE A 77 2.29 11.98 7.30
CA PHE A 77 2.84 11.77 5.98
C PHE A 77 2.66 10.30 5.59
N THR A 78 1.87 10.04 4.55
CA THR A 78 1.62 8.69 4.06
C THR A 78 2.70 8.27 3.05
N LEU A 79 3.47 7.26 3.43
CA LEU A 79 4.52 6.68 2.58
C LEU A 79 3.95 5.75 1.51
N PHE A 80 3.01 4.88 1.91
CA PHE A 80 2.43 3.86 1.04
C PHE A 80 0.96 3.63 1.36
N LEU A 81 0.19 3.30 0.32
CA LEU A 81 -1.03 2.51 0.44
C LEU A 81 -0.69 1.09 -0.01
N LEU A 82 -0.73 0.16 0.94
CA LEU A 82 -0.54 -1.25 0.66
C LEU A 82 -1.90 -1.90 0.44
N THR A 83 -1.95 -2.81 -0.53
CA THR A 83 -3.17 -3.45 -1.00
C THR A 83 -2.97 -4.95 -1.15
N LYS A 84 -3.92 -5.64 -1.75
CA LYS A 84 -3.85 -7.09 -2.01
C LYS A 84 -2.50 -7.50 -2.60
N ASN A 85 -1.90 -8.54 -2.03
CA ASN A 85 -0.60 -9.14 -2.34
C ASN A 85 0.62 -8.29 -1.92
N ASP A 86 0.44 -7.11 -1.35
CA ASP A 86 1.55 -6.39 -0.72
C ASP A 86 1.95 -7.03 0.62
N PHE A 87 3.19 -6.79 0.98
CA PHE A 87 3.78 -7.19 2.27
C PHE A 87 4.06 -5.97 3.10
N PHE A 88 3.98 -6.10 4.41
CA PHE A 88 4.40 -4.99 5.26
C PHE A 88 5.39 -5.44 6.33
N ASP A 89 6.12 -4.44 6.81
CA ASP A 89 7.24 -4.58 7.73
C ASP A 89 8.40 -5.43 7.17
N VAL A 90 8.67 -5.29 5.87
CA VAL A 90 9.76 -6.01 5.19
C VAL A 90 11.13 -5.56 5.69
N ILE A 91 11.28 -4.30 6.13
CA ILE A 91 12.52 -3.77 6.70
C ILE A 91 12.87 -4.54 7.99
N SER A 92 11.91 -4.68 8.91
CA SER A 92 12.13 -5.46 10.12
C SER A 92 12.42 -6.95 9.83
N LEU A 93 11.84 -7.50 8.76
CA LEU A 93 12.16 -8.87 8.33
C LEU A 93 13.62 -9.00 7.91
N VAL A 94 14.15 -8.06 7.13
CA VAL A 94 15.48 -8.16 6.51
C VAL A 94 16.57 -7.71 7.48
N ASP A 95 16.44 -6.51 8.04
CA ASP A 95 17.47 -5.85 8.85
C ASP A 95 17.28 -6.06 10.36
N GLY A 96 16.05 -6.27 10.79
CA GLY A 96 15.71 -6.40 12.23
C GLY A 96 15.64 -5.06 12.95
N CYS A 97 15.83 -3.94 12.25
CA CYS A 97 15.80 -2.61 12.83
C CYS A 97 14.37 -2.16 13.16
N ASN A 98 14.22 -1.43 14.26
CA ASN A 98 13.01 -0.71 14.55
C ASN A 98 13.00 0.60 13.75
N HIS A 99 11.92 0.85 13.01
CA HIS A 99 11.72 2.12 12.35
C HIS A 99 10.40 2.76 12.81
N LYS A 100 10.35 4.10 12.77
CA LYS A 100 9.21 4.87 13.30
C LYS A 100 8.10 4.95 12.24
N ILE A 101 7.41 3.85 12.04
CA ILE A 101 6.30 3.76 11.07
C ILE A 101 5.05 3.26 11.80
N TYR A 102 3.92 3.79 11.37
CA TYR A 102 2.58 3.39 11.79
C TYR A 102 1.84 2.77 10.61
N TYR A 103 0.94 1.86 10.94
CA TYR A 103 0.05 1.18 10.01
C TYR A 103 -1.39 1.42 10.44
N GLU A 104 -2.26 1.82 9.52
CA GLU A 104 -3.68 2.03 9.77
C GLU A 104 -4.51 1.37 8.67
N SER A 105 -5.47 0.54 9.06
CA SER A 105 -6.46 -0.03 8.14
C SER A 105 -7.50 1.03 7.76
N LEU A 106 -7.62 1.36 6.46
CA LEU A 106 -8.62 2.32 5.98
C LEU A 106 -10.03 1.71 5.91
N GLU A 107 -10.10 0.41 5.85
CA GLU A 107 -11.30 -0.44 5.84
C GLU A 107 -11.00 -1.75 6.54
N GLU A 108 -11.89 -2.73 6.55
CA GLU A 108 -11.55 -4.07 7.04
C GLU A 108 -10.42 -4.66 6.19
N VAL A 109 -9.28 -4.96 6.82
CA VAL A 109 -8.12 -5.58 6.19
C VAL A 109 -8.01 -7.02 6.62
N LYS A 110 -8.02 -7.94 5.65
CA LYS A 110 -7.72 -9.37 5.87
C LYS A 110 -6.29 -9.63 5.44
N MET A 111 -5.55 -10.34 6.26
CA MET A 111 -4.16 -10.63 6.01
C MET A 111 -3.77 -12.04 6.49
N LEU A 112 -2.70 -12.55 5.92
CA LEU A 112 -2.00 -13.73 6.42
C LEU A 112 -0.79 -13.29 7.21
N SER A 113 -0.55 -13.89 8.35
CA SER A 113 0.64 -13.63 9.16
C SER A 113 1.40 -14.91 9.46
N THR A 114 2.73 -14.81 9.50
CA THR A 114 3.62 -15.86 9.99
C THR A 114 4.73 -15.24 10.85
N ALA A 115 5.37 -16.03 11.70
CA ALA A 115 6.47 -15.53 12.50
C ALA A 115 7.64 -15.08 11.59
N THR A 116 8.22 -13.91 11.88
CA THR A 116 9.40 -13.38 11.15
C THR A 116 10.56 -14.38 11.16
N PHE A 117 10.74 -15.14 12.25
CA PHE A 117 11.73 -16.21 12.34
C PHE A 117 11.47 -17.31 11.29
N THR A 118 10.21 -17.73 11.11
CA THR A 118 9.85 -18.75 10.11
C THR A 118 10.14 -18.23 8.70
N MET A 119 9.76 -16.98 8.41
CA MET A 119 10.04 -16.38 7.12
C MET A 119 11.55 -16.29 6.83
N ARG A 120 12.37 -15.89 7.82
CA ARG A 120 13.84 -15.87 7.71
C ARG A 120 14.43 -17.25 7.44
N LYS A 121 13.88 -18.31 8.06
CA LYS A 121 14.28 -19.70 7.78
C LYS A 121 14.01 -20.04 6.32
N TRP A 122 12.84 -19.74 5.80
CA TRP A 122 12.50 -19.99 4.39
C TRP A 122 13.38 -19.21 3.41
N LEU A 123 13.67 -17.94 3.70
CA LEU A 123 14.60 -17.14 2.88
C LEU A 123 15.98 -17.78 2.77
N LYS A 124 16.46 -18.45 3.83
CA LYS A 124 17.73 -19.20 3.81
C LYS A 124 17.61 -20.53 3.05
N THR A 125 16.47 -21.20 3.17
CA THR A 125 16.23 -22.52 2.58
C THR A 125 15.92 -22.46 1.09
N TYR A 126 15.21 -21.40 0.67
CA TYR A 126 14.71 -21.25 -0.69
C TYR A 126 15.29 -19.99 -1.39
N PRO A 127 16.39 -20.09 -2.14
CA PRO A 127 17.03 -18.94 -2.79
C PRO A 127 16.08 -18.12 -3.68
N LYS A 128 15.17 -18.78 -4.41
CA LYS A 128 14.14 -18.12 -5.23
C LYS A 128 13.24 -17.17 -4.43
N LEU A 129 12.94 -17.52 -3.17
CA LEU A 129 12.15 -16.66 -2.29
C LEU A 129 12.91 -15.37 -1.97
N ASN A 130 14.22 -15.48 -1.74
CA ASN A 130 15.08 -14.35 -1.46
C ASN A 130 15.20 -13.41 -2.68
N GLU A 131 15.42 -13.96 -3.87
CA GLU A 131 15.44 -13.19 -5.13
C GLU A 131 14.14 -12.39 -5.34
N ARG A 132 13.00 -13.00 -5.08
CA ARG A 132 11.70 -12.36 -5.22
C ARG A 132 11.45 -11.29 -4.17
N LEU A 133 11.89 -11.52 -2.94
CA LEU A 133 11.82 -10.52 -1.88
C LEU A 133 12.69 -9.31 -2.23
N LEU A 134 13.91 -9.52 -2.71
CA LEU A 134 14.79 -8.45 -3.20
C LEU A 134 14.16 -7.67 -4.34
N SER A 135 13.53 -8.35 -5.31
CA SER A 135 12.79 -7.69 -6.39
C SER A 135 11.62 -6.84 -5.87
N TYR A 136 10.89 -7.31 -4.86
CA TYR A 136 9.83 -6.52 -4.21
C TYR A 136 10.41 -5.29 -3.50
N ILE A 137 11.50 -5.45 -2.73
CA ILE A 137 12.19 -4.34 -2.06
C ILE A 137 12.66 -3.30 -3.08
N GLY A 138 13.25 -3.75 -4.20
CA GLY A 138 13.66 -2.86 -5.29
C GLY A 138 12.49 -2.02 -5.82
N LYS A 139 11.32 -2.62 -6.02
CA LYS A 139 10.11 -1.89 -6.42
C LYS A 139 9.65 -0.88 -5.38
N GLN A 140 9.72 -1.21 -4.08
CA GLN A 140 9.39 -0.26 -3.02
C GLN A 140 10.39 0.90 -2.99
N LEU A 141 11.68 0.63 -3.22
CA LEU A 141 12.71 1.67 -3.31
C LEU A 141 12.43 2.63 -4.47
N LEU A 142 12.10 2.11 -5.66
CA LEU A 142 11.68 2.95 -6.80
C LEU A 142 10.48 3.83 -6.47
N ARG A 143 9.47 3.31 -5.75
CA ARG A 143 8.32 4.13 -5.31
C ARG A 143 8.74 5.28 -4.39
N VAL A 144 9.70 5.03 -3.49
CA VAL A 144 10.25 6.08 -2.61
C VAL A 144 11.04 7.11 -3.42
N GLU A 145 11.82 6.66 -4.41
CA GLU A 145 12.55 7.53 -5.33
C GLU A 145 11.61 8.40 -6.14
N ASP A 146 10.57 7.84 -6.77
CA ASP A 146 9.53 8.57 -7.49
C ASP A 146 8.84 9.59 -6.59
N TYR A 147 8.56 9.21 -5.33
CA TYR A 147 8.02 10.11 -4.35
C TYR A 147 8.96 11.31 -4.09
N ALA A 148 10.24 11.07 -3.87
CA ALA A 148 11.23 12.13 -3.65
C ALA A 148 11.34 13.07 -4.85
N VAL A 149 11.38 12.53 -6.07
CA VAL A 149 11.37 13.28 -7.34
C VAL A 149 10.10 14.13 -7.44
N ASN A 150 8.93 13.53 -7.19
CA ASN A 150 7.66 14.25 -7.25
C ASN A 150 7.64 15.43 -6.27
N HIS A 151 8.13 15.25 -5.06
CA HIS A 151 8.15 16.30 -4.05
C HIS A 151 9.16 17.42 -4.35
N THR A 152 10.24 17.10 -5.04
CA THR A 152 11.31 18.05 -5.35
C THR A 152 11.00 18.90 -6.57
N PHE A 153 10.43 18.29 -7.62
CA PHE A 153 10.35 18.94 -8.94
C PHE A 153 8.93 19.33 -9.37
N PHE A 154 7.88 18.80 -8.70
CA PHE A 154 6.52 19.06 -9.14
C PHE A 154 5.72 19.84 -8.10
N GLU A 155 4.93 20.79 -8.59
CA GLU A 155 3.98 21.53 -7.77
C GLU A 155 2.78 20.67 -7.35
N ILE A 156 2.02 21.12 -6.35
CA ILE A 156 0.90 20.36 -5.78
C ILE A 156 -0.13 19.91 -6.83
N PRO A 157 -0.56 20.76 -7.81
CA PRO A 157 -1.49 20.31 -8.85
C PRO A 157 -0.95 19.14 -9.66
N ALA A 158 0.34 19.17 -10.01
CA ALA A 158 0.97 18.10 -10.77
C ALA A 158 1.11 16.82 -9.95
N ARG A 159 1.49 16.91 -8.66
CA ARG A 159 1.52 15.75 -7.75
C ARG A 159 0.14 15.11 -7.60
N LEU A 160 -0.91 15.94 -7.49
CA LEU A 160 -2.28 15.46 -7.43
C LEU A 160 -2.70 14.76 -8.71
N ALA A 161 -2.36 15.31 -9.87
CA ALA A 161 -2.64 14.70 -11.17
C ALA A 161 -1.88 13.36 -11.34
N ARG A 162 -0.61 13.29 -10.93
CA ARG A 162 0.19 12.06 -10.94
C ARG A 162 -0.41 10.99 -10.04
N LEU A 163 -0.77 11.32 -8.81
CA LEU A 163 -1.44 10.39 -7.89
C LEU A 163 -2.72 9.80 -8.51
N ILE A 164 -3.52 10.63 -9.19
CA ILE A 164 -4.74 10.19 -9.87
C ILE A 164 -4.40 9.24 -11.03
N LEU A 165 -3.40 9.57 -11.85
CA LEU A 165 -2.96 8.73 -12.99
C LEU A 165 -2.41 7.38 -12.54
N GLU A 166 -1.60 7.34 -11.48
CA GLU A 166 -1.04 6.11 -10.90
C GLU A 166 -2.12 5.15 -10.40
N ASN A 167 -3.26 5.70 -9.97
CA ASN A 167 -4.38 4.92 -9.47
C ASN A 167 -5.51 4.71 -10.51
N LEU A 168 -5.31 5.16 -11.74
CA LEU A 168 -6.28 4.99 -12.82
C LEU A 168 -6.11 3.62 -13.48
N ASN A 169 -7.12 2.78 -13.41
CA ASN A 169 -7.15 1.54 -14.16
C ASN A 169 -7.39 1.83 -15.64
N HIS A 170 -6.37 1.61 -16.48
CA HIS A 170 -6.43 1.92 -17.91
C HIS A 170 -7.51 1.15 -18.69
N LYS A 171 -7.94 -0.02 -18.20
CA LYS A 171 -8.98 -0.83 -18.85
C LYS A 171 -10.39 -0.37 -18.49
N SER A 172 -10.63 -0.15 -17.20
CA SER A 172 -11.96 0.24 -16.69
C SER A 172 -12.17 1.75 -16.62
N GLN A 173 -11.11 2.56 -16.79
CA GLN A 173 -11.11 4.03 -16.61
C GLN A 173 -11.61 4.46 -15.21
N LYS A 174 -11.50 3.57 -14.21
CA LYS A 174 -11.90 3.83 -12.83
C LYS A 174 -10.68 4.04 -11.96
N LEU A 175 -10.81 4.90 -10.96
CA LEU A 175 -9.83 5.01 -9.90
C LEU A 175 -9.99 3.82 -8.93
N GLU A 176 -8.88 3.18 -8.57
CA GLU A 176 -8.92 1.98 -7.74
C GLU A 176 -8.77 2.32 -6.26
N TYR A 177 -7.58 2.68 -5.82
CA TYR A 177 -7.26 2.68 -4.39
C TYR A 177 -7.53 3.99 -3.66
N ILE A 178 -7.78 5.09 -4.39
CA ILE A 178 -7.91 6.44 -3.81
C ILE A 178 -9.30 7.05 -4.00
N ASN A 179 -10.22 6.33 -4.64
CA ASN A 179 -11.50 6.86 -5.11
C ASN A 179 -12.41 7.40 -4.00
N ASP A 180 -12.36 6.82 -2.83
CA ASP A 180 -13.18 7.13 -1.65
C ASP A 180 -12.41 7.78 -0.50
N LEU A 181 -11.12 8.08 -0.72
CA LEU A 181 -10.29 8.75 0.27
C LEU A 181 -10.78 10.18 0.52
N SER A 182 -10.66 10.63 1.75
CA SER A 182 -10.90 12.02 2.11
C SER A 182 -9.83 12.95 1.52
N ASN A 183 -10.15 14.23 1.41
CA ASN A 183 -9.15 15.23 0.97
C ASN A 183 -7.94 15.33 1.92
N GLU A 184 -8.10 14.92 3.18
CA GLU A 184 -7.01 14.83 4.16
C GLU A 184 -6.06 13.67 3.84
N GLU A 185 -6.61 12.48 3.58
CA GLU A 185 -5.83 11.31 3.20
C GLU A 185 -5.08 11.53 1.87
N ILE A 186 -5.75 12.17 0.89
CA ILE A 186 -5.09 12.58 -0.37
C ILE A 186 -3.97 13.60 -0.09
N ALA A 187 -4.20 14.56 0.81
CA ALA A 187 -3.19 15.54 1.18
C ALA A 187 -1.97 14.89 1.83
N ASN A 188 -2.18 13.92 2.70
CA ASN A 188 -1.11 13.17 3.35
C ASN A 188 -0.29 12.33 2.34
N LEU A 189 -0.91 11.83 1.27
CA LEU A 189 -0.25 11.10 0.19
C LEU A 189 0.64 11.99 -0.67
N ILE A 190 0.24 13.24 -0.94
CA ILE A 190 1.00 14.15 -1.80
C ILE A 190 1.81 15.20 -1.02
N GLY A 191 1.87 15.09 0.32
CA GLY A 191 2.60 16.02 1.20
C GLY A 191 2.06 17.44 1.16
N SER A 192 0.75 17.60 1.23
CA SER A 192 0.04 18.87 1.17
C SER A 192 -0.89 19.05 2.37
N THR A 193 -1.79 20.01 2.29
CA THR A 193 -2.86 20.22 3.28
C THR A 193 -4.23 19.98 2.65
N ARG A 194 -5.21 19.57 3.45
CA ARG A 194 -6.60 19.38 3.04
C ARG A 194 -7.16 20.59 2.28
N ALA A 195 -6.87 21.80 2.76
CA ALA A 195 -7.37 23.03 2.14
C ALA A 195 -6.82 23.23 0.73
N VAL A 196 -5.52 22.97 0.53
CA VAL A 196 -4.84 23.07 -0.78
C VAL A 196 -5.37 22.03 -1.73
N VAL A 197 -5.48 20.75 -1.29
CA VAL A 197 -6.06 19.66 -2.10
C VAL A 197 -7.49 19.99 -2.52
N ASN A 198 -8.33 20.46 -1.58
CA ASN A 198 -9.71 20.83 -1.90
C ASN A 198 -9.77 21.92 -2.98
N ARG A 199 -8.92 22.96 -2.90
CA ARG A 199 -8.84 24.02 -3.92
C ARG A 199 -8.52 23.43 -5.29
N HIS A 200 -7.48 22.61 -5.42
CA HIS A 200 -7.10 22.04 -6.69
C HIS A 200 -8.13 21.05 -7.24
N PHE A 201 -8.85 20.33 -6.40
CA PHE A 201 -9.98 19.53 -6.85
C PHE A 201 -11.12 20.39 -7.43
N GLN A 202 -11.39 21.57 -6.84
CA GLN A 202 -12.39 22.49 -7.43
C GLN A 202 -11.89 23.07 -8.76
N ASP A 203 -10.60 23.35 -8.89
CA ASP A 203 -10.01 23.81 -10.14
C ASP A 203 -10.12 22.72 -11.23
N PHE A 204 -9.75 21.48 -10.93
CA PHE A 204 -9.87 20.35 -11.85
C PHE A 204 -11.33 20.08 -12.26
N LYS A 205 -12.28 20.31 -11.35
CA LYS A 205 -13.72 20.25 -11.69
C LYS A 205 -14.13 21.36 -12.64
N LYS A 206 -13.75 22.60 -12.39
CA LYS A 206 -14.06 23.77 -13.23
C LYS A 206 -13.47 23.62 -14.64
N GLU A 207 -12.27 23.07 -14.73
CA GLU A 207 -11.59 22.81 -16.00
C GLU A 207 -12.13 21.56 -16.73
N GLY A 208 -13.09 20.84 -16.17
CA GLY A 208 -13.67 19.64 -16.77
C GLY A 208 -12.72 18.44 -16.81
N ILE A 209 -11.71 18.42 -15.96
CA ILE A 209 -10.74 17.30 -15.84
C ILE A 209 -11.36 16.16 -15.06
N LEU A 210 -11.99 16.48 -13.92
CA LEU A 210 -12.56 15.51 -12.99
C LEU A 210 -14.05 15.79 -12.74
N LYS A 211 -14.80 14.73 -12.53
CA LYS A 211 -16.10 14.75 -11.89
C LYS A 211 -15.99 14.13 -10.51
N ILE A 212 -16.29 14.90 -9.48
CA ILE A 212 -16.21 14.46 -8.08
C ILE A 212 -17.59 14.52 -7.47
N SER A 213 -18.06 13.40 -6.95
CA SER A 213 -19.28 13.26 -6.18
C SER A 213 -18.95 12.59 -4.82
N ARG A 214 -19.96 12.38 -3.97
CA ARG A 214 -19.72 11.75 -2.67
C ARG A 214 -19.11 10.35 -2.83
N LYS A 215 -17.89 10.17 -2.35
CA LYS A 215 -17.11 8.90 -2.42
C LYS A 215 -16.87 8.38 -3.84
N LYS A 216 -16.86 9.25 -4.85
CA LYS A 216 -16.57 8.86 -6.23
C LYS A 216 -15.88 9.97 -6.99
N MET A 217 -14.74 9.63 -7.57
CA MET A 217 -13.97 10.49 -8.45
C MET A 217 -13.85 9.81 -9.82
N GLU A 218 -14.12 10.56 -10.89
CA GLU A 218 -14.03 10.08 -12.28
C GLU A 218 -13.17 11.04 -13.09
N VAL A 219 -12.26 10.49 -13.89
CA VAL A 219 -11.50 11.26 -14.87
C VAL A 219 -12.36 11.45 -16.11
N ILE A 220 -12.68 12.72 -16.44
CA ILE A 220 -13.50 13.08 -17.59
C ILE A 220 -12.63 13.43 -18.79
N ASN A 221 -11.48 14.07 -18.55
CA ASN A 221 -10.57 14.50 -19.61
C ASN A 221 -9.13 14.03 -19.27
N LEU A 222 -8.79 12.85 -19.77
CA LEU A 222 -7.46 12.26 -19.57
C LEU A 222 -6.32 13.10 -20.20
N PRO A 223 -6.45 13.64 -21.45
CA PRO A 223 -5.42 14.51 -22.01
C PRO A 223 -5.09 15.73 -21.16
N LEU A 224 -6.11 16.42 -20.61
CA LEU A 224 -5.87 17.55 -19.70
C LEU A 224 -5.25 17.11 -18.37
N LEU A 225 -5.63 15.96 -17.83
CA LEU A 225 -5.01 15.40 -16.62
C LEU A 225 -3.53 15.09 -16.84
N LEU A 226 -3.17 14.50 -17.99
CA LEU A 226 -1.77 14.24 -18.37
C LEU A 226 -0.97 15.54 -18.48
N LYS A 227 -1.53 16.57 -19.08
CA LYS A 227 -0.90 17.90 -19.17
C LYS A 227 -0.64 18.49 -17.78
N LYS A 228 -1.60 18.38 -16.86
CA LYS A 228 -1.41 18.83 -15.47
C LYS A 228 -0.29 18.04 -14.74
N ALA A 229 -0.08 16.78 -15.08
CA ALA A 229 0.94 15.93 -14.45
C ALA A 229 2.38 16.28 -14.88
N THR A 230 2.58 17.05 -15.95
CA THR A 230 3.88 17.46 -16.50
C THR A 230 4.27 18.89 -16.19
N ASN A 231 3.46 19.68 -15.48
CA ASN A 231 3.61 21.13 -15.25
C ASN A 231 3.57 21.95 -16.55
N GLU A 232 2.95 21.46 -17.62
CA GLU A 232 2.75 22.16 -18.90
C GLU A 232 1.43 22.96 -18.96
#